data_0258358a2dace51c0fac49511c49069a
#
_entry.id   0258358a2dace51c0fac49511c49069a
#
_cell.length_a   1.000
_cell.length_b   1.000
_cell.length_c   1.000
_cell.angle_alpha   90.00
_cell.angle_beta   90.00
_cell.angle_gamma   90.00
#
_symmetry.space_group_name_H-M   'P 1'
#
loop_
_entity.id
_entity.type
_entity.pdbx_description
1 polymer ?
#
loop_
_entity_poly.entity_id
_entity_poly.type
_entity_poly.pdbx_seq_one_letter_code
_entity_poly.pdbx_strand_id
1 'polypeptide(L)'
;MIKKSNKFFLDIILISSSIYLLWLLKLLNDFPWRYVFTDWIINYEGGYIRRGLLGEISINLSSFLNLNIKSIFYLVHSFIYLLFHLLFYKFFSKFNKNYVFYIICFSPLVFLYPISTFEAFARKEIFYITFFLLNCYL
;
A
#
# COMPACT_ATOMS: atom_id res chain seq x y z
N MET A 1 -10.54 -14.19 -26.45
CA MET A 1 -10.18 -12.78 -26.18
C MET A 1 -10.05 -12.45 -24.70
N ILE A 2 -10.92 -12.88 -23.82
CA ILE A 2 -10.93 -12.57 -22.36
C ILE A 2 -9.61 -12.96 -21.67
N LYS A 3 -9.01 -14.11 -22.01
CA LYS A 3 -7.79 -14.63 -21.38
C LYS A 3 -6.55 -13.75 -21.62
N LYS A 4 -6.41 -13.14 -22.81
CA LYS A 4 -5.28 -12.26 -23.16
C LYS A 4 -5.38 -10.90 -22.46
N SER A 5 -6.59 -10.36 -22.32
CA SER A 5 -6.84 -9.10 -21.62
C SER A 5 -6.54 -9.23 -20.10
N ASN A 6 -6.84 -10.38 -19.50
CA ASN A 6 -6.53 -10.61 -18.09
C ASN A 6 -5.03 -10.72 -17.83
N LYS A 7 -4.28 -11.33 -18.76
CA LYS A 7 -2.82 -11.39 -18.64
C LYS A 7 -2.20 -10.00 -18.70
N PHE A 8 -2.57 -9.19 -19.66
CA PHE A 8 -2.09 -7.82 -19.78
C PHE A 8 -2.41 -6.98 -18.53
N PHE A 9 -3.61 -7.13 -17.97
CA PHE A 9 -3.99 -6.47 -16.73
C PHE A 9 -3.12 -6.91 -15.54
N LEU A 10 -2.82 -8.19 -15.44
CA LEU A 10 -1.92 -8.73 -14.41
C LEU A 10 -0.50 -8.18 -14.56
N ASP A 11 0.02 -8.16 -15.79
CA ASP A 11 1.37 -7.66 -16.07
C ASP A 11 1.53 -6.18 -15.63
N ILE A 12 0.53 -5.33 -15.90
CA ILE A 12 0.53 -3.93 -15.45
C ILE A 12 0.56 -3.85 -13.93
N ILE A 13 -0.27 -4.64 -13.24
CA ILE A 13 -0.31 -4.65 -11.78
C ILE A 13 1.02 -5.10 -11.18
N LEU A 14 1.66 -6.13 -11.74
CA LEU A 14 2.96 -6.60 -11.29
C LEU A 14 4.06 -5.55 -11.51
N ILE A 15 4.07 -4.89 -12.65
CA ILE A 15 5.03 -3.81 -12.93
C ILE A 15 4.83 -2.65 -11.95
N SER A 16 3.58 -2.21 -11.73
CA SER A 16 3.30 -1.11 -10.80
C SER A 16 3.67 -1.45 -9.36
N SER A 17 3.43 -2.70 -8.91
CA SER A 17 3.83 -3.15 -7.58
C SER A 17 5.34 -3.18 -7.41
N SER A 18 6.08 -3.61 -8.44
CA SER A 18 7.54 -3.63 -8.42
C SER A 18 8.13 -2.22 -8.34
N ILE A 19 7.61 -1.29 -9.13
CA ILE A 19 8.01 0.13 -9.09
C ILE A 19 7.74 0.71 -7.70
N TYR A 20 6.57 0.42 -7.13
CA TYR A 20 6.23 0.90 -5.79
C TYR A 20 7.21 0.40 -4.72
N LEU A 21 7.53 -0.89 -4.72
CA LEU A 21 8.46 -1.46 -3.74
C LEU A 21 9.87 -0.86 -3.86
N LEU A 22 10.35 -0.62 -5.08
CA LEU A 22 11.63 0.03 -5.31
C LEU A 22 11.63 1.49 -4.81
N TRP A 23 10.53 2.22 -5.04
CA TRP A 23 10.37 3.57 -4.52
C TRP A 23 10.32 3.60 -2.98
N LEU A 24 9.63 2.65 -2.38
CA LEU A 24 9.58 2.51 -0.92
C LEU A 24 10.98 2.27 -0.34
N LEU A 25 11.78 1.40 -0.95
CA LEU A 25 13.18 1.19 -0.56
C LEU A 25 14.01 2.47 -0.64
N LYS A 26 13.85 3.23 -1.71
CA LYS A 26 14.55 4.51 -1.87
C LYS A 26 14.15 5.51 -0.78
N LEU A 27 12.85 5.62 -0.48
CA LEU A 27 12.36 6.54 0.56
C LEU A 27 12.84 6.17 1.96
N LEU A 28 13.07 4.89 2.23
CA LEU A 28 13.59 4.45 3.52
C LEU A 28 14.99 5.01 3.82
N ASN A 29 15.75 5.45 2.81
CA ASN A 29 17.02 6.12 3.05
C ASN A 29 16.85 7.46 3.77
N ASP A 30 15.68 8.11 3.58
CA ASP A 30 15.32 9.39 4.21
C ASP A 30 14.63 9.21 5.58
N PHE A 31 14.53 7.97 6.09
CA PHE A 31 13.96 7.70 7.40
C PHE A 31 14.85 8.26 8.53
N PRO A 32 14.31 8.91 9.57
CA PRO A 32 12.90 9.22 9.88
C PRO A 32 12.46 10.63 9.44
N TRP A 33 13.27 11.36 8.69
CA TRP A 33 13.13 12.79 8.42
C TRP A 33 11.89 13.21 7.64
N ARG A 34 11.25 12.27 6.92
CA ARG A 34 10.03 12.60 6.19
C ARG A 34 8.79 12.49 7.06
N TYR A 35 7.87 13.42 6.87
CA TYR A 35 6.57 13.47 7.56
C TYR A 35 5.83 12.12 7.55
N VAL A 36 5.87 11.40 6.45
CA VAL A 36 5.21 10.10 6.32
C VAL A 36 5.71 9.10 7.36
N PHE A 37 6.99 9.09 7.66
CA PHE A 37 7.57 8.18 8.66
C PHE A 37 7.25 8.60 10.08
N THR A 38 7.23 9.92 10.36
CA THR A 38 6.85 10.41 11.68
C THR A 38 5.40 10.08 12.00
N ASP A 39 4.50 10.10 11.01
CA ASP A 39 3.11 9.66 11.18
C ASP A 39 3.01 8.17 11.57
N TRP A 40 3.90 7.31 11.06
CA TRP A 40 3.94 5.89 11.42
C TRP A 40 4.49 5.59 12.81
N ILE A 41 5.30 6.47 13.37
CA ILE A 41 5.89 6.30 14.71
C ILE A 41 4.94 6.79 15.82
N ILE A 42 3.87 7.51 15.48
CA ILE A 42 2.85 7.92 16.44
C ILE A 42 2.28 6.68 17.15
N ASN A 43 2.48 6.61 18.47
CA ASN A 43 2.08 5.51 19.35
C ASN A 43 1.24 6.02 20.53
N TYR A 44 0.96 5.17 21.50
CA TYR A 44 0.15 5.51 22.68
C TYR A 44 0.96 5.86 23.93
N GLU A 45 2.28 5.93 23.89
CA GLU A 45 3.12 6.27 25.06
C GLU A 45 2.76 7.63 25.70
N GLY A 46 2.36 8.60 24.86
CA GLY A 46 1.89 9.92 25.33
C GLY A 46 0.41 10.01 25.65
N GLY A 47 -0.33 8.89 25.65
CA GLY A 47 -1.78 8.85 25.83
C GLY A 47 -2.54 8.41 24.58
N TYR A 48 -3.88 8.33 24.69
CA TYR A 48 -4.71 7.87 23.57
C TYR A 48 -4.73 8.88 22.41
N ILE A 49 -4.13 8.52 21.30
CA ILE A 49 -4.08 9.31 20.05
C ILE A 49 -4.81 8.54 18.95
N ARG A 50 -5.71 9.22 18.23
CA ARG A 50 -6.56 8.63 17.17
C ARG A 50 -5.80 7.83 16.11
N ARG A 51 -4.52 8.11 15.86
CA ARG A 51 -3.68 7.47 14.83
C ARG A 51 -2.58 6.57 15.38
N GLY A 52 -2.56 6.31 16.69
CA GLY A 52 -1.48 5.60 17.37
C GLY A 52 -1.42 4.10 17.15
N LEU A 53 -2.53 3.45 16.74
CA LEU A 53 -2.63 1.98 16.69
C LEU A 53 -1.55 1.32 15.81
N LEU A 54 -1.32 1.83 14.62
CA LEU A 54 -0.32 1.25 13.70
C LEU A 54 1.11 1.48 14.18
N GLY A 55 1.37 2.62 14.82
CA GLY A 55 2.66 2.90 15.44
C GLY A 55 2.93 1.94 16.60
N GLU A 56 1.96 1.74 17.47
CA GLU A 56 2.05 0.79 18.59
C GLU A 56 2.32 -0.63 18.11
N ILE A 57 1.57 -1.11 17.11
CA ILE A 57 1.80 -2.43 16.51
C ILE A 57 3.22 -2.53 15.93
N SER A 58 3.68 -1.48 15.25
CA SER A 58 5.01 -1.46 14.63
C SER A 58 6.13 -1.51 15.67
N ILE A 59 5.99 -0.79 16.79
CA ILE A 59 6.96 -0.78 17.89
C ILE A 59 6.97 -2.15 18.59
N ASN A 60 5.81 -2.71 18.90
CA ASN A 60 5.71 -4.02 19.51
C ASN A 60 6.28 -5.12 18.61
N LEU A 61 6.03 -5.07 17.30
CA LEU A 61 6.65 -5.98 16.33
C LEU A 61 8.17 -5.81 16.26
N SER A 62 8.66 -4.58 16.32
CA SER A 62 10.10 -4.26 16.32
C SER A 62 10.78 -4.89 17.54
N SER A 63 10.21 -4.73 18.72
CA SER A 63 10.74 -5.32 19.96
C SER A 63 10.65 -6.85 19.96
N PHE A 64 9.54 -7.41 19.51
CA PHE A 64 9.33 -8.85 19.46
C PHE A 64 10.28 -9.56 18.50
N LEU A 65 10.50 -8.98 17.31
CA LEU A 65 11.36 -9.57 16.28
C LEU A 65 12.84 -9.14 16.40
N ASN A 66 13.18 -8.28 17.34
CA ASN A 66 14.51 -7.66 17.47
C ASN A 66 15.00 -7.02 16.16
N LEU A 67 14.08 -6.43 15.39
CA LEU A 67 14.38 -5.77 14.12
C LEU A 67 14.27 -4.25 14.29
N ASN A 68 15.05 -3.51 13.47
CA ASN A 68 14.93 -2.07 13.43
C ASN A 68 13.53 -1.66 12.96
N ILE A 69 12.96 -0.63 13.58
CA ILE A 69 11.62 -0.11 13.24
C ILE A 69 11.50 0.27 11.75
N LYS A 70 12.59 0.72 11.13
CA LYS A 70 12.69 0.96 9.69
C LYS A 70 12.39 -0.29 8.85
N SER A 71 12.92 -1.44 9.27
CA SER A 71 12.69 -2.72 8.60
C SER A 71 11.25 -3.21 8.79
N ILE A 72 10.70 -3.02 9.99
CA ILE A 72 9.29 -3.33 10.28
C ILE A 72 8.36 -2.47 9.42
N PHE A 73 8.62 -1.16 9.35
CA PHE A 73 7.87 -0.28 8.47
C PHE A 73 7.86 -0.79 7.03
N TYR A 74 9.02 -1.13 6.48
CA TYR A 74 9.13 -1.66 5.12
C TYR A 74 8.33 -2.95 4.95
N LEU A 75 8.47 -3.90 5.86
CA LEU A 75 7.79 -5.19 5.78
C LEU A 75 6.27 -5.05 5.85
N VAL A 76 5.77 -4.32 6.85
CA VAL A 76 4.33 -4.12 7.05
C VAL A 76 3.73 -3.40 5.85
N HIS A 77 4.39 -2.34 5.40
CA HIS A 77 3.89 -1.54 4.29
C HIS A 77 3.93 -2.30 2.95
N SER A 78 5.01 -3.04 2.69
CA SER A 78 5.12 -3.90 1.51
C SER A 78 4.06 -4.99 1.50
N PHE A 79 3.81 -5.61 2.66
CA PHE A 79 2.79 -6.66 2.78
C PHE A 79 1.40 -6.12 2.46
N ILE A 80 1.00 -5.00 3.08
CA ILE A 80 -0.34 -4.46 2.85
C ILE A 80 -0.53 -3.97 1.41
N TYR A 81 0.52 -3.43 0.81
CA TYR A 81 0.47 -2.97 -0.57
C TYR A 81 0.37 -4.13 -1.57
N LEU A 82 1.10 -5.22 -1.35
CA LEU A 82 0.96 -6.44 -2.16
C LEU A 82 -0.44 -7.04 -2.00
N LEU A 83 -0.97 -7.07 -0.78
CA LEU A 83 -2.34 -7.51 -0.52
C LEU A 83 -3.37 -6.66 -1.28
N PHE A 84 -3.20 -5.33 -1.24
CA PHE A 84 -4.02 -4.40 -2.03
C PHE A 84 -4.00 -4.74 -3.52
N HIS A 85 -2.82 -4.98 -4.10
CA HIS A 85 -2.69 -5.32 -5.52
C HIS A 85 -3.36 -6.65 -5.87
N LEU A 86 -3.22 -7.66 -5.01
CA LEU A 86 -3.87 -8.96 -5.19
C LEU A 86 -5.40 -8.84 -5.14
N LEU A 87 -5.94 -8.12 -4.16
CA LEU A 87 -7.37 -7.88 -4.02
C LEU A 87 -7.91 -7.06 -5.20
N PHE A 88 -7.19 -6.01 -5.59
CA PHE A 88 -7.52 -5.21 -6.75
C PHE A 88 -7.59 -6.06 -8.03
N TYR A 89 -6.57 -6.89 -8.27
CA TYR A 89 -6.58 -7.81 -9.40
C TYR A 89 -7.79 -8.77 -9.35
N LYS A 90 -8.02 -9.43 -8.22
CA LYS A 90 -9.13 -10.39 -8.06
C LYS A 90 -10.48 -9.73 -8.27
N PHE A 91 -10.70 -8.56 -7.71
CA PHE A 91 -11.95 -7.82 -7.83
C PHE A 91 -12.19 -7.40 -9.28
N PHE A 92 -11.22 -6.75 -9.90
CA PHE A 92 -11.37 -6.19 -11.24
C PHE A 92 -11.17 -7.19 -12.38
N SER A 93 -10.62 -8.38 -12.13
CA SER A 93 -10.45 -9.42 -13.14
C SER A 93 -11.78 -9.92 -13.71
N LYS A 94 -12.86 -9.77 -12.96
CA LYS A 94 -14.22 -10.20 -13.32
C LYS A 94 -14.89 -9.23 -14.31
N PHE A 95 -14.43 -8.00 -14.42
CA PHE A 95 -15.05 -6.98 -15.26
C PHE A 95 -14.57 -7.04 -16.72
N ASN A 96 -15.44 -6.57 -17.64
CA ASN A 96 -15.06 -6.40 -19.03
C ASN A 96 -14.03 -5.26 -19.16
N LYS A 97 -12.87 -5.59 -19.75
CA LYS A 97 -11.73 -4.68 -19.87
C LYS A 97 -11.77 -3.97 -21.21
N ASN A 98 -12.54 -2.91 -21.28
CA ASN A 98 -12.53 -1.97 -22.40
C ASN A 98 -11.53 -0.81 -22.12
N TYR A 99 -11.33 0.06 -23.11
CA TYR A 99 -10.43 1.19 -22.99
C TYR A 99 -10.77 2.13 -21.83
N VAL A 100 -12.06 2.40 -21.62
CA VAL A 100 -12.57 3.23 -20.52
C VAL A 100 -12.24 2.62 -19.16
N PHE A 101 -12.37 1.30 -19.03
CA PHE A 101 -11.97 0.58 -17.81
C PHE A 101 -10.51 0.85 -17.43
N TYR A 102 -9.58 0.75 -18.40
CA TYR A 102 -8.17 1.01 -18.11
C TYR A 102 -7.90 2.46 -17.72
N ILE A 103 -8.53 3.43 -18.39
CA ILE A 103 -8.38 4.84 -18.03
C ILE A 103 -8.85 5.09 -16.59
N ILE A 104 -9.99 4.57 -16.21
CA ILE A 104 -10.55 4.77 -14.85
C ILE A 104 -9.67 4.05 -13.82
N CYS A 105 -9.39 2.77 -14.02
CA CYS A 105 -8.65 1.97 -13.04
C CYS A 105 -7.22 2.48 -12.81
N PHE A 106 -6.52 2.87 -13.87
CA PHE A 106 -5.14 3.36 -13.80
C PHE A 106 -5.05 4.88 -13.76
N SER A 107 -6.14 5.57 -13.44
CA SER A 107 -6.08 7.00 -13.17
C SER A 107 -5.31 7.29 -11.86
N PRO A 108 -4.69 8.47 -11.73
CA PRO A 108 -4.08 8.92 -10.48
C PRO A 108 -5.06 8.98 -9.30
N LEU A 109 -6.36 9.00 -9.57
CA LEU A 109 -7.41 9.06 -8.55
C LEU A 109 -7.77 7.69 -7.95
N VAL A 110 -7.43 6.59 -8.61
CA VAL A 110 -7.79 5.24 -8.17
C VAL A 110 -6.55 4.41 -7.86
N PHE A 111 -6.05 3.68 -8.85
CA PHE A 111 -4.97 2.72 -8.62
C PHE A 111 -3.60 3.39 -8.45
N LEU A 112 -3.33 4.44 -9.20
CA LEU A 112 -2.06 5.16 -9.14
C LEU A 112 -2.02 6.23 -8.05
N TYR A 113 -3.10 6.44 -7.31
CA TYR A 113 -3.14 7.43 -6.23
C TYR A 113 -1.96 7.32 -5.26
N PRO A 114 -1.59 6.13 -4.74
CA PRO A 114 -0.48 6.02 -3.81
C PRO A 114 0.89 6.36 -4.41
N ILE A 115 1.00 6.39 -5.75
CA ILE A 115 2.26 6.65 -6.47
C ILE A 115 2.27 8.07 -7.06
N SER A 116 1.09 8.69 -7.23
CA SER A 116 0.93 9.94 -7.96
C SER A 116 1.52 11.16 -7.25
N THR A 117 1.58 11.14 -5.92
CA THR A 117 2.12 12.23 -5.13
C THR A 117 3.05 11.71 -4.03
N PHE A 118 4.13 12.44 -3.76
CA PHE A 118 5.04 12.12 -2.65
C PHE A 118 4.34 12.12 -1.29
N GLU A 119 3.32 12.93 -1.14
CA GLU A 119 2.54 13.04 0.10
C GLU A 119 1.58 11.88 0.29
N ALA A 120 1.07 11.28 -0.79
CA ALA A 120 0.20 10.11 -0.74
C ALA A 120 0.98 8.80 -0.60
N PHE A 121 2.27 8.83 -0.94
CA PHE A 121 3.12 7.65 -0.91
C PHE A 121 3.38 7.18 0.53
N ALA A 122 3.27 5.87 0.73
CA ALA A 122 3.49 5.21 2.03
C ALA A 122 2.56 5.69 3.17
N ARG A 123 1.40 6.28 2.87
CA ARG A 123 0.42 6.70 3.87
C ARG A 123 -0.37 5.52 4.45
N LYS A 124 -0.87 5.71 5.67
CA LYS A 124 -1.72 4.73 6.36
C LYS A 124 -3.06 4.47 5.67
N GLU A 125 -3.53 5.37 4.83
CA GLU A 125 -4.80 5.27 4.10
C GLU A 125 -4.88 4.02 3.23
N ILE A 126 -3.75 3.46 2.78
CA ILE A 126 -3.71 2.20 2.03
C ILE A 126 -4.35 1.04 2.82
N PHE A 127 -4.27 1.04 4.16
CA PHE A 127 -4.92 0.05 5.00
C PHE A 127 -6.44 0.12 4.86
N TYR A 128 -7.01 1.32 4.92
CA TYR A 128 -8.46 1.50 4.81
C TYR A 128 -8.98 1.06 3.45
N ILE A 129 -8.27 1.43 2.38
CA ILE A 129 -8.63 1.02 1.00
C ILE A 129 -8.52 -0.51 0.86
N THR A 130 -7.48 -1.12 1.42
CA THR A 130 -7.28 -2.57 1.37
C THR A 130 -8.39 -3.31 2.12
N PHE A 131 -8.73 -2.86 3.34
CA PHE A 131 -9.83 -3.42 4.11
C PHE A 131 -11.18 -3.23 3.43
N PHE A 132 -11.42 -2.08 2.80
CA PHE A 132 -12.62 -1.86 2.01
C PHE A 132 -12.72 -2.86 0.85
N LEU A 133 -11.65 -3.05 0.07
CA LEU A 133 -11.61 -4.04 -1.00
C LEU A 133 -11.81 -5.47 -0.49
N LEU A 134 -11.26 -5.80 0.67
CA LEU A 134 -11.44 -7.11 1.29
C LEU A 134 -12.91 -7.35 1.61
N ASN A 135 -13.59 -6.37 2.22
CA ASN A 135 -15.04 -6.47 2.51
C ASN A 135 -15.91 -6.55 1.26
N CYS A 136 -15.52 -5.89 0.17
CA CYS A 136 -16.23 -6.00 -1.10
C CYS A 136 -16.02 -7.37 -1.79
N TYR A 137 -14.96 -8.08 -1.41
CA TYR A 137 -14.64 -9.39 -1.98
C TYR A 137 -15.30 -10.54 -1.21
N LEU A 138 -15.46 -10.43 0.10
CA LEU A 138 -16.12 -11.41 0.97
C LEU A 138 -17.64 -11.41 0.75
#